data_88153523af14404794d097f1f62badb8
#
_entry.id   88153523af14404794d097f1f62badb8
#
_cell.length_a   1.000
_cell.length_b   1.000
_cell.length_c   1.000
_cell.angle_alpha   90.00
_cell.angle_beta   90.00
_cell.angle_gamma   90.00
#
_symmetry.space_group_name_H-M   'P 1'
#
loop_
_entity.id
_entity.type
_entity.pdbx_description
1 polymer ?
#
loop_
_entity_poly.entity_id
_entity_poly.type
_entity_poly.pdbx_seq_one_letter_code
_entity_poly.pdbx_strand_id
1 'polypeptide(L)'
;STPLYSSAASDVYKRQALVLLLFYFREAILFRIVGQMIKPSMAFDNFEPPPPPNYKNLNSWAAHPYLKNGPDQLTPNNENLDFFKNAAVFYIHPTGYFGKTWNATIDKDTPHYERTEGMLAGQASAFNASCDIYAPEYRQATFFSFFDETGDGQKALARAYEDVENAFFEFLELIGDKPFFIASHSQGTLHGQQLISKHIDGTDLSKRMIAAYLIGYPILKSDIKKLFKKIEICKSPEQVNCLIAWCTVDEMANLDGESWSWDPSGWKRLNRNDSLFGTNPISWTVDNEWISTEQRNSVLDLDIWDQTIKGLTRKEPSDVPINISLFENADFHVRLSSKGLAEVKGNFLKRFDAVEFGLGNLHVVDYSLFWGSIRENVKLRLNEYLKKQN
;
A
#
# COMPACT_ATOMS: atom_id res chain seq x y z
N SER A 1 36.88 -53.99 -2.05
CA SER A 1 37.15 -52.53 -2.05
C SER A 1 35.96 -51.81 -2.62
N THR A 2 35.17 -51.25 -1.75
CA THR A 2 34.04 -50.36 -2.07
C THR A 2 34.60 -49.02 -2.52
N PRO A 3 34.14 -48.42 -3.62
CA PRO A 3 34.79 -47.22 -4.16
C PRO A 3 34.49 -45.98 -3.30
N LEU A 4 35.54 -45.31 -2.86
CA LEU A 4 35.53 -44.00 -2.18
C LEU A 4 34.90 -42.87 -3.03
N TYR A 5 34.57 -43.14 -4.30
CA TYR A 5 33.95 -42.17 -5.20
C TYR A 5 32.46 -41.87 -4.90
N SER A 6 31.75 -42.73 -4.17
CA SER A 6 30.32 -42.54 -3.90
C SER A 6 30.05 -41.52 -2.77
N SER A 7 30.98 -41.38 -1.81
CA SER A 7 30.79 -40.44 -0.69
C SER A 7 31.07 -38.98 -1.09
N ALA A 8 32.12 -38.74 -1.89
CA ALA A 8 32.48 -37.40 -2.35
C ALA A 8 31.41 -36.81 -3.30
N ALA A 9 30.87 -37.62 -4.22
CA ALA A 9 29.77 -37.21 -5.07
C ALA A 9 28.51 -36.90 -4.26
N SER A 10 28.17 -37.72 -3.26
CA SER A 10 27.06 -37.48 -2.35
C SER A 10 27.22 -36.18 -1.56
N ASP A 11 28.45 -35.86 -1.13
CA ASP A 11 28.70 -34.60 -0.38
C ASP A 11 28.66 -33.36 -1.29
N VAL A 12 29.04 -33.46 -2.53
CA VAL A 12 28.89 -32.38 -3.53
C VAL A 12 27.41 -32.13 -3.80
N TYR A 13 26.60 -33.16 -4.02
CA TYR A 13 25.15 -33.01 -4.23
C TYR A 13 24.44 -32.46 -2.99
N LYS A 14 24.83 -32.86 -1.78
CA LYS A 14 24.30 -32.32 -0.53
C LYS A 14 24.65 -30.84 -0.39
N ARG A 15 25.86 -30.41 -0.71
CA ARG A 15 26.26 -28.98 -0.68
C ARG A 15 25.52 -28.21 -1.77
N GLN A 16 25.37 -28.70 -2.97
CA GLN A 16 24.58 -28.06 -4.03
C GLN A 16 23.11 -27.94 -3.63
N ALA A 17 22.52 -29.02 -3.08
CA ALA A 17 21.15 -28.98 -2.58
C ALA A 17 20.98 -27.97 -1.45
N LEU A 18 21.96 -27.87 -0.52
CA LEU A 18 21.95 -26.89 0.55
C LEU A 18 22.07 -25.46 0.00
N VAL A 19 22.93 -25.21 -0.98
CA VAL A 19 23.06 -23.90 -1.62
C VAL A 19 21.77 -23.52 -2.36
N LEU A 20 21.16 -24.45 -3.09
CA LEU A 20 19.86 -24.23 -3.75
C LEU A 20 18.75 -23.98 -2.74
N LEU A 21 18.76 -24.70 -1.62
CA LEU A 21 17.78 -24.51 -0.54
C LEU A 21 17.97 -23.14 0.14
N LEU A 22 19.22 -22.74 0.42
CA LEU A 22 19.52 -21.40 0.97
C LEU A 22 19.17 -20.30 -0.02
N PHE A 23 19.41 -20.51 -1.31
CA PHE A 23 19.01 -19.56 -2.35
C PHE A 23 17.48 -19.46 -2.46
N TYR A 24 16.77 -20.59 -2.38
CA TYR A 24 15.30 -20.63 -2.40
C TYR A 24 14.68 -19.96 -1.16
N PHE A 25 15.30 -20.12 0.01
CA PHE A 25 14.81 -19.53 1.27
C PHE A 25 15.47 -18.19 1.61
N ARG A 26 16.35 -17.65 0.74
CA ARG A 26 17.10 -16.41 1.03
C ARG A 26 16.21 -15.26 1.49
N GLU A 27 15.06 -15.09 0.85
CA GLU A 27 14.11 -14.02 1.13
C GLU A 27 13.45 -14.21 2.52
N ALA A 28 12.99 -15.43 2.81
CA ALA A 28 12.43 -15.75 4.12
C ALA A 28 13.46 -15.58 5.25
N ILE A 29 14.73 -15.91 4.97
CA ILE A 29 15.84 -15.70 5.91
C ILE A 29 16.08 -14.20 6.09
N LEU A 30 16.12 -13.43 4.99
CA LEU A 30 16.31 -11.98 5.02
C LEU A 30 15.18 -11.29 5.81
N PHE A 31 13.93 -11.66 5.55
CA PHE A 31 12.77 -11.14 6.29
C PHE A 31 12.85 -11.46 7.79
N ARG A 32 13.28 -12.66 8.15
CA ARG A 32 13.49 -13.01 9.57
C ARG A 32 14.60 -12.19 10.20
N ILE A 33 15.72 -11.96 9.48
CA ILE A 33 16.81 -11.12 9.97
C ILE A 33 16.32 -9.68 10.15
N VAL A 34 15.67 -9.09 9.16
CA VAL A 34 15.09 -7.75 9.25
C VAL A 34 14.08 -7.68 10.40
N GLY A 35 13.16 -8.65 10.50
CA GLY A 35 12.23 -8.76 11.61
C GLY A 35 12.91 -8.73 12.97
N GLN A 36 14.00 -9.50 13.17
CA GLN A 36 14.75 -9.47 14.42
C GLN A 36 15.46 -8.12 14.68
N MET A 37 15.93 -7.45 13.63
CA MET A 37 16.59 -6.15 13.75
C MET A 37 15.65 -5.03 14.20
N ILE A 38 14.39 -5.10 13.78
CA ILE A 38 13.35 -4.08 14.05
C ILE A 38 12.38 -4.50 15.16
N LYS A 39 12.57 -5.69 15.75
CA LYS A 39 11.73 -6.18 16.85
C LYS A 39 11.74 -5.18 18.00
N PRO A 40 10.57 -4.76 18.50
CA PRO A 40 10.46 -3.93 19.69
C PRO A 40 11.15 -4.57 20.90
N SER A 41 11.81 -3.74 21.69
CA SER A 41 12.62 -4.20 22.83
C SER A 41 11.79 -4.51 24.08
N MET A 42 10.51 -4.11 24.10
CA MET A 42 9.61 -4.28 25.25
C MET A 42 8.20 -4.65 24.77
N ALA A 43 7.41 -5.24 25.66
CA ALA A 43 6.01 -5.48 25.42
C ALA A 43 5.24 -4.17 25.22
N PHE A 44 4.15 -4.24 24.44
CA PHE A 44 3.33 -3.06 24.11
C PHE A 44 2.80 -2.33 25.35
N ASP A 45 2.37 -3.06 26.36
CA ASP A 45 1.77 -2.49 27.57
C ASP A 45 2.81 -1.75 28.45
N ASN A 46 4.11 -2.00 28.23
CA ASN A 46 5.21 -1.31 28.89
C ASN A 46 5.80 -0.16 28.05
N PHE A 47 5.31 0.01 26.83
CA PHE A 47 5.76 1.04 25.89
C PHE A 47 4.98 2.34 26.11
N GLU A 48 5.69 3.41 26.45
CA GLU A 48 5.11 4.75 26.48
C GLU A 48 4.97 5.27 25.05
N PRO A 49 3.74 5.45 24.53
CA PRO A 49 3.53 5.86 23.16
C PRO A 49 3.88 7.33 22.96
N PRO A 50 4.28 7.72 21.75
CA PRO A 50 4.32 9.13 21.39
C PRO A 50 2.93 9.79 21.58
N PRO A 51 2.89 11.12 21.82
CA PRO A 51 1.63 11.82 21.96
C PRO A 51 0.77 11.69 20.69
N PRO A 52 -0.58 11.62 20.82
CA PRO A 52 -1.46 11.53 19.66
C PRO A 52 -1.40 12.80 18.81
N PRO A 53 -1.55 12.69 17.48
CA PRO A 53 -1.64 13.83 16.59
C PRO A 53 -2.85 14.71 16.90
N ASN A 54 -2.70 16.02 16.68
CA ASN A 54 -3.82 16.97 16.70
C ASN A 54 -4.12 17.45 15.28
N TYR A 55 -5.13 16.90 14.63
CA TYR A 55 -5.43 17.16 13.22
C TYR A 55 -6.02 18.55 12.92
N LYS A 56 -6.32 19.37 13.92
CA LYS A 56 -6.55 20.81 13.75
C LYS A 56 -5.26 21.57 13.45
N ASN A 57 -4.11 20.93 13.66
CA ASN A 57 -2.80 21.47 13.34
C ASN A 57 -2.31 20.89 11.99
N LEU A 58 -1.91 21.76 11.07
CA LEU A 58 -1.35 21.38 9.77
C LEU A 58 -0.10 20.49 9.89
N ASN A 59 0.66 20.59 10.98
CA ASN A 59 1.82 19.74 11.22
C ASN A 59 1.47 18.25 11.43
N SER A 60 0.21 17.94 11.73
CA SER A 60 -0.28 16.56 11.83
C SER A 60 -0.72 15.96 10.49
N TRP A 61 -0.47 16.68 9.40
CA TRP A 61 -0.76 16.22 8.05
C TRP A 61 0.53 16.07 7.24
N ALA A 62 0.65 14.98 6.53
CA ALA A 62 1.71 14.76 5.54
C ALA A 62 1.38 15.48 4.23
N ALA A 63 0.09 15.45 3.82
CA ALA A 63 -0.43 16.28 2.73
C ALA A 63 -1.73 16.95 3.15
N HIS A 64 -1.89 18.21 2.76
CA HIS A 64 -3.07 19.03 3.02
C HIS A 64 -3.09 20.18 2.00
N PRO A 65 -4.24 20.63 1.48
CA PRO A 65 -4.31 21.70 0.46
C PRO A 65 -3.61 23.03 0.83
N TYR A 66 -3.45 23.29 2.13
CA TYR A 66 -2.71 24.47 2.62
C TYR A 66 -1.21 24.23 2.83
N LEU A 67 -0.74 23.00 2.76
CA LEU A 67 0.69 22.68 2.70
C LEU A 67 1.12 22.78 1.24
N LYS A 68 1.88 23.82 0.90
CA LYS A 68 2.34 24.07 -0.48
C LYS A 68 3.66 23.36 -0.75
N ASN A 69 3.86 22.99 -2.00
CA ASN A 69 5.09 22.35 -2.49
C ASN A 69 5.35 20.97 -1.85
N GLY A 70 4.32 20.28 -1.41
CA GLY A 70 4.44 18.90 -0.91
C GLY A 70 4.67 17.91 -2.06
N PRO A 71 5.26 16.74 -1.74
CA PRO A 71 5.52 15.69 -2.75
C PRO A 71 4.24 15.15 -3.42
N ASP A 72 3.10 15.24 -2.76
CA ASP A 72 1.77 14.93 -3.30
C ASP A 72 1.36 15.80 -4.50
N GLN A 73 1.96 17.00 -4.62
CA GLN A 73 1.68 17.95 -5.70
C GLN A 73 2.59 17.78 -6.92
N LEU A 74 3.59 16.89 -6.84
CA LEU A 74 4.47 16.62 -7.96
C LEU A 74 3.71 16.01 -9.14
N THR A 75 4.11 16.43 -10.35
CA THR A 75 3.65 15.85 -11.60
C THR A 75 4.86 15.56 -12.50
N PRO A 76 4.87 14.46 -13.28
CA PRO A 76 6.02 14.11 -14.11
C PRO A 76 6.42 15.17 -15.13
N ASN A 77 5.49 16.01 -15.56
CA ASN A 77 5.67 17.03 -16.59
C ASN A 77 5.55 18.47 -16.04
N ASN A 78 5.63 18.67 -14.72
CA ASN A 78 5.39 19.96 -14.06
C ASN A 78 4.05 20.60 -14.50
N GLU A 79 3.01 19.80 -14.61
CA GLU A 79 1.67 20.27 -14.97
C GLU A 79 1.19 21.29 -13.95
N ASN A 80 0.56 22.37 -14.42
CA ASN A 80 -0.12 23.30 -13.54
C ASN A 80 -1.40 22.64 -13.01
N LEU A 81 -1.46 22.39 -11.72
CA LEU A 81 -2.63 21.87 -11.05
C LEU A 81 -3.54 23.03 -10.60
N ASP A 82 -4.86 22.87 -10.82
CA ASP A 82 -5.82 23.80 -10.24
C ASP A 82 -5.74 23.81 -8.71
N PHE A 83 -5.84 24.97 -8.10
CA PHE A 83 -5.73 25.10 -6.64
C PHE A 83 -6.91 24.46 -5.89
N PHE A 84 -8.13 24.57 -6.43
CA PHE A 84 -9.33 23.96 -5.86
C PHE A 84 -9.87 22.87 -6.76
N LYS A 85 -10.19 21.73 -6.18
CA LYS A 85 -10.74 20.56 -6.87
C LYS A 85 -12.20 20.33 -6.47
N ASN A 86 -12.94 19.68 -7.35
CA ASN A 86 -14.35 19.33 -7.12
C ASN A 86 -14.53 18.11 -6.20
N ALA A 87 -13.45 17.40 -5.88
CA ALA A 87 -13.44 16.29 -4.95
C ALA A 87 -12.23 16.38 -4.03
N ALA A 88 -12.28 15.61 -2.94
CA ALA A 88 -11.15 15.40 -2.04
C ALA A 88 -10.74 13.93 -2.04
N VAL A 89 -9.51 13.63 -1.65
CA VAL A 89 -9.08 12.27 -1.33
C VAL A 89 -8.51 12.22 0.08
N PHE A 90 -9.00 11.28 0.87
CA PHE A 90 -8.37 10.90 2.14
C PHE A 90 -7.40 9.75 1.84
N TYR A 91 -6.11 10.07 1.84
CA TYR A 91 -5.05 9.12 1.51
C TYR A 91 -4.37 8.62 2.79
N ILE A 92 -4.40 7.30 3.01
CA ILE A 92 -3.78 6.64 4.15
C ILE A 92 -2.52 5.93 3.67
N HIS A 93 -1.36 6.52 3.98
CA HIS A 93 -0.07 6.02 3.52
C HIS A 93 0.32 4.69 4.19
N PRO A 94 1.21 3.87 3.58
CA PRO A 94 1.75 2.68 4.21
C PRO A 94 2.69 3.01 5.36
N THR A 95 3.13 2.00 6.12
CA THR A 95 4.19 2.22 7.11
C THR A 95 5.56 2.33 6.43
N GLY A 96 6.29 3.38 6.76
CA GLY A 96 7.71 3.56 6.52
C GLY A 96 8.54 3.31 7.77
N TYR A 97 7.91 2.86 8.87
CA TYR A 97 8.56 2.74 10.16
C TYR A 97 9.12 1.34 10.42
N PHE A 98 10.45 1.25 10.46
CA PHE A 98 11.24 0.05 10.76
C PHE A 98 11.99 0.17 12.07
N GLY A 99 11.45 0.95 13.02
CA GLY A 99 12.06 1.16 14.33
C GLY A 99 11.72 0.07 15.35
N LYS A 100 12.41 0.16 16.51
CA LYS A 100 12.32 -0.80 17.63
C LYS A 100 11.31 -0.38 18.71
N THR A 101 10.39 0.50 18.41
CA THR A 101 9.22 0.81 19.24
C THR A 101 7.95 0.40 18.52
N TRP A 102 6.87 0.21 19.25
CA TRP A 102 5.63 -0.29 18.65
C TRP A 102 4.96 0.70 17.69
N ASN A 103 5.05 1.99 18.00
CA ASN A 103 4.52 3.04 17.14
C ASN A 103 5.55 4.15 16.93
N ALA A 104 5.56 4.73 15.73
CA ALA A 104 6.40 5.86 15.36
C ALA A 104 5.90 7.17 16.00
N THR A 105 6.77 8.17 16.09
CA THR A 105 6.37 9.56 16.26
C THR A 105 5.82 10.11 14.94
N ILE A 106 5.18 11.29 14.98
CA ILE A 106 4.82 12.04 13.76
C ILE A 106 5.83 13.17 13.47
N ASP A 107 7.03 13.03 14.00
CA ASP A 107 8.11 13.99 13.78
C ASP A 107 8.60 13.93 12.33
N LYS A 108 8.66 15.10 11.69
CA LYS A 108 9.03 15.24 10.28
C LYS A 108 10.53 15.13 10.03
N ASP A 109 11.36 15.25 11.07
CA ASP A 109 12.81 15.05 10.96
C ASP A 109 13.19 13.59 11.24
N THR A 110 12.62 12.67 10.47
CA THR A 110 12.80 11.24 10.65
C THR A 110 12.85 10.47 9.33
N PRO A 111 13.58 9.35 9.26
CA PRO A 111 13.60 8.52 8.06
C PRO A 111 12.24 7.95 7.66
N HIS A 112 11.33 7.74 8.60
CA HIS A 112 10.00 7.24 8.26
C HIS A 112 9.12 8.33 7.66
N TYR A 113 9.27 9.60 8.06
CA TYR A 113 8.61 10.71 7.40
C TYR A 113 9.12 10.91 5.97
N GLU A 114 10.43 10.86 5.76
CA GLU A 114 11.02 10.92 4.42
C GLU A 114 10.46 9.81 3.49
N ARG A 115 10.27 8.60 4.02
CA ARG A 115 9.61 7.53 3.26
C ARG A 115 8.14 7.87 2.98
N THR A 116 7.43 8.50 3.93
CA THR A 116 6.07 8.98 3.71
C THR A 116 6.03 10.01 2.58
N GLU A 117 7.00 10.92 2.50
CA GLU A 117 7.10 11.87 1.37
C GLU A 117 7.26 11.14 0.03
N GLY A 118 8.09 10.11 -0.05
CA GLY A 118 8.19 9.26 -1.24
C GLY A 118 6.89 8.55 -1.59
N MET A 119 6.15 8.10 -0.58
CA MET A 119 4.83 7.50 -0.79
C MET A 119 3.80 8.54 -1.28
N LEU A 120 3.86 9.78 -0.82
CA LEU A 120 3.04 10.86 -1.35
C LEU A 120 3.35 11.12 -2.82
N ALA A 121 4.63 11.23 -3.18
CA ALA A 121 5.06 11.42 -4.55
C ALA A 121 4.69 10.26 -5.48
N GLY A 122 4.90 9.03 -5.02
CA GLY A 122 4.70 7.82 -5.83
C GLY A 122 3.26 7.30 -5.89
N GLN A 123 2.42 7.69 -4.96
CA GLN A 123 1.09 7.11 -4.78
C GLN A 123 0.00 8.19 -4.72
N ALA A 124 0.00 9.08 -3.74
CA ALA A 124 -1.02 10.10 -3.58
C ALA A 124 -1.09 11.07 -4.77
N SER A 125 0.05 11.36 -5.41
CA SER A 125 0.13 12.23 -6.59
C SER A 125 -0.74 11.77 -7.77
N ALA A 126 -1.09 10.49 -7.85
CA ALA A 126 -2.03 10.00 -8.88
C ALA A 126 -3.42 10.67 -8.79
N PHE A 127 -3.78 11.22 -7.63
CA PHE A 127 -5.06 11.88 -7.39
C PHE A 127 -5.02 13.40 -7.58
N ASN A 128 -3.85 14.01 -7.66
CA ASN A 128 -3.68 15.47 -7.57
C ASN A 128 -4.29 16.27 -8.73
N ALA A 129 -4.54 15.67 -9.87
CA ALA A 129 -5.24 16.34 -10.98
C ALA A 129 -6.74 16.54 -10.70
N SER A 130 -7.35 15.69 -9.88
CA SER A 130 -8.80 15.62 -9.70
C SER A 130 -9.24 15.94 -8.27
N CYS A 131 -8.35 15.79 -7.28
CA CYS A 131 -8.70 15.85 -5.86
C CYS A 131 -7.78 16.77 -5.06
N ASP A 132 -8.35 17.45 -4.06
CA ASP A 132 -7.59 17.99 -2.95
C ASP A 132 -7.11 16.82 -2.08
N ILE A 133 -5.80 16.73 -1.82
CA ILE A 133 -5.21 15.59 -1.10
C ILE A 133 -5.12 15.91 0.39
N TYR A 134 -5.64 15.00 1.20
CA TYR A 134 -5.52 14.99 2.65
C TYR A 134 -4.89 13.68 3.09
N ALA A 135 -3.67 13.71 3.58
CA ALA A 135 -2.96 12.56 4.10
C ALA A 135 -2.55 12.82 5.56
N PRO A 136 -3.12 12.12 6.54
CA PRO A 136 -2.72 12.31 7.92
C PRO A 136 -1.34 11.73 8.18
N GLU A 137 -0.54 12.41 9.01
CA GLU A 137 0.49 11.73 9.79
C GLU A 137 -0.19 10.97 10.92
N TYR A 138 0.22 9.73 11.13
CA TYR A 138 -0.31 8.90 12.20
C TYR A 138 0.82 8.09 12.87
N ARG A 139 0.63 7.68 14.10
CA ARG A 139 1.60 6.85 14.81
C ARG A 139 1.69 5.46 14.19
N GLN A 140 2.36 5.39 13.04
CA GLN A 140 2.52 4.16 12.26
C GLN A 140 2.95 3.00 13.15
N ALA A 141 2.29 1.84 13.06
CA ALA A 141 2.79 0.65 13.71
C ALA A 141 4.06 0.18 13.01
N THR A 142 5.05 -0.26 13.78
CA THR A 142 6.29 -0.80 13.22
C THR A 142 6.00 -1.96 12.26
N PHE A 143 6.80 -2.08 11.21
CA PHE A 143 6.67 -3.18 10.25
C PHE A 143 6.70 -4.57 10.94
N PHE A 144 7.38 -4.68 12.08
CA PHE A 144 7.37 -5.89 12.90
C PHE A 144 5.97 -6.33 13.34
N SER A 145 5.01 -5.41 13.47
CA SER A 145 3.64 -5.71 13.91
C SER A 145 2.93 -6.76 13.05
N PHE A 146 3.32 -6.89 11.78
CA PHE A 146 2.76 -7.89 10.86
C PHE A 146 3.29 -9.30 11.10
N PHE A 147 4.42 -9.43 11.81
CA PHE A 147 5.06 -10.72 12.15
C PHE A 147 4.88 -11.11 13.61
N ASP A 148 4.39 -10.19 14.44
CA ASP A 148 4.20 -10.44 15.86
C ASP A 148 3.14 -11.51 16.11
N GLU A 149 3.43 -12.43 17.02
CA GLU A 149 2.53 -13.51 17.44
C GLU A 149 2.02 -13.35 18.88
N THR A 150 2.47 -12.30 19.57
CA THR A 150 2.13 -12.07 20.99
C THR A 150 0.81 -11.32 21.17
N GLY A 151 0.32 -10.66 20.12
CA GLY A 151 -0.84 -9.77 20.16
C GLY A 151 -0.46 -8.28 20.33
N ASP A 152 0.79 -7.99 20.61
CA ASP A 152 1.27 -6.62 20.78
C ASP A 152 1.29 -5.85 19.46
N GLY A 153 1.56 -6.55 18.34
CA GLY A 153 1.48 -5.98 17.01
C GLY A 153 0.07 -5.50 16.66
N GLN A 154 -0.95 -6.26 17.04
CA GLN A 154 -2.35 -5.88 16.82
C GLN A 154 -2.75 -4.66 17.67
N LYS A 155 -2.22 -4.54 18.90
CA LYS A 155 -2.41 -3.35 19.74
C LYS A 155 -1.76 -2.11 19.10
N ALA A 156 -0.56 -2.27 18.51
CA ALA A 156 0.12 -1.20 17.78
C ALA A 156 -0.65 -0.76 16.54
N LEU A 157 -1.19 -1.72 15.77
CA LEU A 157 -2.06 -1.44 14.62
C LEU A 157 -3.38 -0.78 15.04
N ALA A 158 -3.96 -1.18 16.18
CA ALA A 158 -5.17 -0.54 16.70
C ALA A 158 -4.92 0.92 17.08
N ARG A 159 -3.78 1.23 17.73
CA ARG A 159 -3.38 2.62 18.04
C ARG A 159 -3.18 3.46 16.78
N ALA A 160 -2.54 2.91 15.76
CA ALA A 160 -2.37 3.58 14.48
C ALA A 160 -3.73 3.86 13.80
N TYR A 161 -4.67 2.93 13.91
CA TYR A 161 -6.04 3.09 13.41
C TYR A 161 -6.80 4.21 14.14
N GLU A 162 -6.66 4.35 15.46
CA GLU A 162 -7.29 5.43 16.23
C GLU A 162 -6.88 6.81 15.70
N ASP A 163 -5.62 6.98 15.34
CA ASP A 163 -5.14 8.23 14.75
C ASP A 163 -5.76 8.46 13.36
N VAL A 164 -5.81 7.44 12.50
CA VAL A 164 -6.44 7.52 11.17
C VAL A 164 -7.93 7.84 11.29
N GLU A 165 -8.62 7.23 12.24
CA GLU A 165 -10.05 7.47 12.53
C GLU A 165 -10.29 8.94 12.96
N ASN A 166 -9.47 9.46 13.87
CA ASN A 166 -9.54 10.86 14.32
C ASN A 166 -9.26 11.84 13.18
N ALA A 167 -8.25 11.53 12.34
CA ALA A 167 -7.95 12.32 11.14
C ALA A 167 -9.11 12.34 10.14
N PHE A 168 -9.78 11.22 9.97
CA PHE A 168 -10.92 11.12 9.06
C PHE A 168 -12.10 12.00 9.51
N PHE A 169 -12.37 12.07 10.78
CA PHE A 169 -13.42 12.99 11.28
C PHE A 169 -13.05 14.44 11.03
N GLU A 170 -11.80 14.85 11.29
CA GLU A 170 -11.36 16.21 10.96
C GLU A 170 -11.40 16.46 9.44
N PHE A 171 -11.00 15.47 8.62
CA PHE A 171 -11.13 15.56 7.17
C PHE A 171 -12.57 15.83 6.72
N LEU A 172 -13.56 15.17 7.30
CA LEU A 172 -14.97 15.38 6.97
C LEU A 172 -15.43 16.80 7.31
N GLU A 173 -14.97 17.36 8.43
CA GLU A 173 -15.23 18.75 8.81
C GLU A 173 -14.58 19.73 7.81
N LEU A 174 -13.35 19.46 7.40
CA LEU A 174 -12.60 20.30 6.47
C LEU A 174 -13.19 20.34 5.06
N ILE A 175 -13.70 19.21 4.56
CA ILE A 175 -14.25 19.12 3.21
C ILE A 175 -15.74 19.52 3.12
N GLY A 176 -16.45 19.64 4.25
CA GLY A 176 -17.90 19.89 4.27
C GLY A 176 -18.66 18.83 3.44
N ASP A 177 -19.48 19.27 2.50
CA ASP A 177 -20.29 18.39 1.64
C ASP A 177 -19.57 17.89 0.37
N LYS A 178 -18.29 18.26 0.18
CA LYS A 178 -17.53 17.86 -1.01
C LYS A 178 -17.49 16.33 -1.14
N PRO A 179 -17.69 15.74 -2.34
CA PRO A 179 -17.50 14.31 -2.56
C PRO A 179 -16.03 13.92 -2.42
N PHE A 180 -15.78 12.66 -2.06
CA PHE A 180 -14.44 12.24 -1.75
C PHE A 180 -14.12 10.81 -2.23
N PHE A 181 -12.84 10.55 -2.34
CA PHE A 181 -12.26 9.22 -2.47
C PHE A 181 -11.59 8.80 -1.17
N ILE A 182 -11.54 7.51 -0.91
CA ILE A 182 -10.60 6.91 0.02
C ILE A 182 -9.49 6.27 -0.82
N ALA A 183 -8.25 6.54 -0.51
CA ALA A 183 -7.11 5.90 -1.14
C ALA A 183 -6.13 5.44 -0.07
N SER A 184 -5.52 4.28 -0.26
CA SER A 184 -4.66 3.71 0.76
C SER A 184 -3.68 2.69 0.20
N HIS A 185 -2.60 2.44 0.93
CA HIS A 185 -1.64 1.40 0.60
C HIS A 185 -1.17 0.64 1.85
N SER A 186 -0.97 -0.69 1.73
CA SER A 186 -0.34 -1.53 2.76
C SER A 186 -1.02 -1.40 4.14
N GLN A 187 -0.29 -1.00 5.19
CA GLN A 187 -0.84 -0.72 6.52
C GLN A 187 -2.01 0.27 6.44
N GLY A 188 -1.89 1.30 5.59
CA GLY A 188 -2.99 2.25 5.35
C GLY A 188 -4.23 1.57 4.80
N THR A 189 -4.09 0.53 3.96
CA THR A 189 -5.23 -0.22 3.43
C THR A 189 -5.92 -1.07 4.50
N LEU A 190 -5.17 -1.65 5.42
CA LEU A 190 -5.75 -2.33 6.58
C LEU A 190 -6.60 -1.37 7.41
N HIS A 191 -6.12 -0.13 7.63
CA HIS A 191 -6.87 0.92 8.32
C HIS A 191 -8.06 1.42 7.47
N GLY A 192 -7.89 1.57 6.16
CA GLY A 192 -8.95 1.96 5.23
C GLY A 192 -10.11 0.98 5.19
N GLN A 193 -9.83 -0.33 5.22
CA GLN A 193 -10.85 -1.37 5.34
C GLN A 193 -11.69 -1.20 6.63
N GLN A 194 -11.00 -1.00 7.75
CA GLN A 194 -11.64 -0.80 9.05
C GLN A 194 -12.45 0.50 9.09
N LEU A 195 -11.92 1.58 8.55
CA LEU A 195 -12.56 2.89 8.47
C LEU A 195 -13.88 2.82 7.66
N ILE A 196 -13.83 2.24 6.46
CA ILE A 196 -15.00 2.09 5.61
C ILE A 196 -16.06 1.20 6.28
N SER A 197 -15.63 0.09 6.86
CA SER A 197 -16.51 -0.84 7.56
C SER A 197 -17.26 -0.21 8.74
N LYS A 198 -16.59 0.65 9.51
CA LYS A 198 -17.16 1.27 10.72
C LYS A 198 -17.96 2.53 10.46
N HIS A 199 -17.53 3.37 9.51
CA HIS A 199 -18.02 4.74 9.41
C HIS A 199 -18.69 5.11 8.09
N ILE A 200 -18.43 4.35 7.01
CA ILE A 200 -18.93 4.69 5.68
C ILE A 200 -19.99 3.69 5.20
N ASP A 201 -19.73 2.40 5.35
CA ASP A 201 -20.63 1.36 4.85
C ASP A 201 -22.02 1.42 5.49
N GLY A 202 -23.05 1.60 4.67
CA GLY A 202 -24.43 1.69 5.13
C GLY A 202 -24.84 3.02 5.77
N THR A 203 -23.98 4.03 5.73
CA THR A 203 -24.27 5.41 6.18
C THR A 203 -24.46 6.35 4.99
N ASP A 204 -24.89 7.59 5.24
CA ASP A 204 -25.01 8.61 4.19
C ASP A 204 -23.65 9.01 3.60
N LEU A 205 -22.54 8.82 4.32
CA LEU A 205 -21.20 9.06 3.78
C LEU A 205 -20.90 8.18 2.56
N SER A 206 -21.49 6.97 2.48
CA SER A 206 -21.31 6.10 1.31
C SER A 206 -21.82 6.73 0.01
N LYS A 207 -22.80 7.64 0.07
CA LYS A 207 -23.32 8.37 -1.09
C LYS A 207 -22.34 9.44 -1.58
N ARG A 208 -21.52 9.99 -0.67
CA ARG A 208 -20.50 11.00 -0.97
C ARG A 208 -19.16 10.38 -1.37
N MET A 209 -18.90 9.13 -0.96
CA MET A 209 -17.69 8.41 -1.35
C MET A 209 -17.79 7.98 -2.81
N ILE A 210 -16.95 8.58 -3.69
CA ILE A 210 -16.95 8.28 -5.13
C ILE A 210 -16.43 6.86 -5.36
N ALA A 211 -15.29 6.50 -4.78
CA ALA A 211 -14.75 5.14 -4.77
C ALA A 211 -13.69 5.01 -3.65
N ALA A 212 -13.36 3.77 -3.28
CA ALA A 212 -12.25 3.48 -2.41
C ALA A 212 -11.21 2.62 -3.13
N TYR A 213 -9.95 3.09 -3.17
CA TYR A 213 -8.77 2.42 -3.70
C TYR A 213 -8.00 1.81 -2.53
N LEU A 214 -8.23 0.53 -2.26
CA LEU A 214 -7.68 -0.25 -1.14
C LEU A 214 -6.53 -1.15 -1.66
N ILE A 215 -5.35 -0.57 -1.85
CA ILE A 215 -4.26 -1.17 -2.62
C ILE A 215 -3.20 -1.76 -1.69
N GLY A 216 -2.57 -2.86 -2.13
CA GLY A 216 -1.40 -3.44 -1.48
C GLY A 216 -1.66 -4.13 -0.13
N TYR A 217 -2.91 -4.46 0.18
CA TYR A 217 -3.24 -5.28 1.34
C TYR A 217 -4.39 -6.25 1.04
N PRO A 218 -4.26 -7.52 1.45
CA PRO A 218 -5.24 -8.55 1.10
C PRO A 218 -6.63 -8.28 1.67
N ILE A 219 -7.65 -8.44 0.83
CA ILE A 219 -9.07 -8.49 1.24
C ILE A 219 -9.60 -9.87 0.87
N LEU A 220 -10.01 -10.65 1.85
CA LEU A 220 -10.53 -11.98 1.60
C LEU A 220 -11.93 -11.92 0.95
N LYS A 221 -12.14 -12.70 -0.10
CA LYS A 221 -13.49 -12.82 -0.71
C LYS A 221 -14.53 -13.27 0.31
N SER A 222 -14.16 -14.15 1.24
CA SER A 222 -15.02 -14.64 2.33
C SER A 222 -15.43 -13.56 3.32
N ASP A 223 -14.63 -12.48 3.44
CA ASP A 223 -14.86 -11.44 4.44
C ASP A 223 -15.55 -10.20 3.87
N ILE A 224 -15.64 -10.05 2.54
CA ILE A 224 -16.19 -8.86 1.90
C ILE A 224 -17.56 -8.51 2.49
N LYS A 225 -18.46 -9.49 2.67
CA LYS A 225 -19.80 -9.25 3.22
C LYS A 225 -19.82 -9.03 4.73
N LYS A 226 -18.76 -9.39 5.44
CA LYS A 226 -18.59 -9.07 6.86
C LYS A 226 -18.06 -7.65 7.04
N LEU A 227 -17.07 -7.26 6.17
CA LEU A 227 -16.48 -5.94 6.17
C LEU A 227 -17.42 -4.90 5.58
N PHE A 228 -18.06 -5.22 4.45
CA PHE A 228 -18.84 -4.27 3.66
C PHE A 228 -20.21 -4.88 3.33
N LYS A 229 -21.23 -4.46 4.09
CA LYS A 229 -22.58 -5.02 3.98
C LYS A 229 -23.39 -4.40 2.82
N LYS A 230 -23.08 -3.15 2.47
CA LYS A 230 -23.83 -2.35 1.50
C LYS A 230 -23.00 -1.92 0.30
N ILE A 231 -21.74 -1.50 0.53
CA ILE A 231 -20.85 -1.07 -0.54
C ILE A 231 -20.43 -2.31 -1.34
N GLU A 232 -20.54 -2.20 -2.67
CA GLU A 232 -20.17 -3.29 -3.58
C GLU A 232 -18.77 -3.09 -4.13
N ILE A 233 -18.24 -4.17 -4.71
CA ILE A 233 -17.01 -4.17 -5.51
C ILE A 233 -17.30 -3.48 -6.85
N CYS A 234 -16.37 -2.65 -7.33
CA CYS A 234 -16.45 -2.08 -8.66
C CYS A 234 -16.33 -3.18 -9.73
N LYS A 235 -17.18 -3.10 -10.76
CA LYS A 235 -17.25 -4.07 -11.87
C LYS A 235 -16.94 -3.43 -13.22
N SER A 236 -16.82 -2.11 -13.25
CA SER A 236 -16.49 -1.36 -14.47
C SER A 236 -15.69 -0.09 -14.12
N PRO A 237 -14.98 0.51 -15.09
CA PRO A 237 -14.15 1.69 -14.86
C PRO A 237 -14.93 2.94 -14.44
N GLU A 238 -16.20 3.07 -14.85
CA GLU A 238 -17.06 4.24 -14.57
C GLU A 238 -17.94 4.08 -13.32
N GLN A 239 -17.99 2.89 -12.72
CA GLN A 239 -18.84 2.65 -11.56
C GLN A 239 -18.38 3.47 -10.35
N VAL A 240 -19.32 4.10 -9.64
CA VAL A 240 -19.09 4.89 -8.43
C VAL A 240 -19.74 4.23 -7.21
N ASN A 241 -19.40 4.73 -6.01
CA ASN A 241 -19.83 4.20 -4.70
C ASN A 241 -19.44 2.73 -4.51
N CYS A 242 -18.21 2.37 -4.87
CA CYS A 242 -17.74 0.99 -4.87
C CYS A 242 -16.27 0.87 -4.45
N LEU A 243 -15.80 -0.36 -4.23
CA LEU A 243 -14.47 -0.70 -3.75
C LEU A 243 -13.59 -1.26 -4.87
N ILE A 244 -12.33 -0.88 -4.86
CA ILE A 244 -11.27 -1.31 -5.75
C ILE A 244 -10.13 -1.83 -4.88
N ALA A 245 -9.54 -2.97 -5.23
CA ALA A 245 -8.36 -3.47 -4.53
C ALA A 245 -7.48 -4.31 -5.45
N TRP A 246 -6.19 -4.30 -5.21
CA TRP A 246 -5.24 -5.25 -5.77
C TRP A 246 -3.97 -5.34 -4.93
N CYS A 247 -3.25 -6.44 -5.09
CA CYS A 247 -1.87 -6.64 -4.68
C CYS A 247 -1.11 -7.12 -5.91
N THR A 248 0.00 -6.48 -6.26
CA THR A 248 0.76 -6.77 -7.49
C THR A 248 1.81 -7.84 -7.26
N VAL A 249 1.85 -8.79 -8.17
CA VAL A 249 2.84 -9.88 -8.17
C VAL A 249 3.30 -10.18 -9.59
N ASP A 250 4.52 -10.70 -9.74
CA ASP A 250 4.91 -11.29 -11.01
C ASP A 250 4.30 -12.68 -11.22
N GLU A 251 4.44 -13.26 -12.42
CA GLU A 251 3.88 -14.59 -12.75
C GLU A 251 4.57 -15.75 -12.02
N MET A 252 5.69 -15.53 -11.34
CA MET A 252 6.45 -16.53 -10.59
C MET A 252 6.32 -16.34 -9.07
N ALA A 253 5.48 -15.42 -8.62
CA ALA A 253 5.39 -15.05 -7.23
C ALA A 253 5.01 -16.21 -6.32
N ASN A 254 5.79 -16.37 -5.28
CA ASN A 254 5.44 -17.21 -4.15
C ASN A 254 5.06 -16.32 -2.95
N LEU A 255 3.76 -16.05 -2.79
CA LEU A 255 3.24 -15.24 -1.67
C LEU A 255 3.12 -16.09 -0.41
N ASP A 256 4.23 -16.60 0.06
CA ASP A 256 4.29 -17.41 1.28
C ASP A 256 4.24 -16.57 2.58
N GLY A 257 3.84 -15.31 2.49
CA GLY A 257 3.70 -14.41 3.65
C GLY A 257 2.42 -14.66 4.44
N GLU A 258 2.55 -14.91 5.74
CA GLU A 258 1.44 -14.78 6.68
C GLU A 258 1.26 -13.29 7.02
N SER A 259 0.03 -12.81 7.00
CA SER A 259 -0.32 -11.45 7.37
C SER A 259 -1.53 -11.46 8.29
N TRP A 260 -1.81 -10.34 8.95
CA TRP A 260 -3.01 -10.18 9.75
C TRP A 260 -4.16 -9.64 8.91
N SER A 261 -5.36 -10.12 9.12
CA SER A 261 -6.61 -9.55 8.64
C SER A 261 -7.44 -9.11 9.82
N TRP A 262 -8.20 -8.05 9.63
CA TRP A 262 -9.18 -7.56 10.59
C TRP A 262 -10.59 -7.65 9.99
N ASP A 263 -11.56 -8.08 10.78
CA ASP A 263 -12.97 -7.89 10.51
C ASP A 263 -13.70 -7.51 11.82
N PRO A 264 -14.99 -7.17 11.81
CA PRO A 264 -15.72 -6.78 13.04
C PRO A 264 -15.72 -7.82 14.16
N SER A 265 -15.33 -9.06 13.89
CA SER A 265 -15.17 -10.10 14.93
C SER A 265 -13.76 -10.12 15.55
N GLY A 266 -12.80 -9.40 14.97
CA GLY A 266 -11.44 -9.29 15.50
C GLY A 266 -10.34 -9.60 14.48
N TRP A 267 -9.14 -9.84 14.99
CA TRP A 267 -7.96 -10.15 14.20
C TRP A 267 -7.85 -11.65 13.90
N LYS A 268 -7.38 -11.99 12.70
CA LYS A 268 -7.08 -13.35 12.27
C LYS A 268 -5.89 -13.42 11.35
N ARG A 269 -5.20 -14.55 11.30
CA ARG A 269 -4.16 -14.81 10.30
C ARG A 269 -4.79 -15.10 8.94
N LEU A 270 -4.19 -14.55 7.88
CA LEU A 270 -4.51 -14.91 6.51
C LEU A 270 -3.91 -16.28 6.20
N ASN A 271 -4.69 -17.12 5.47
CA ASN A 271 -4.21 -18.39 4.99
C ASN A 271 -3.77 -18.27 3.52
N ARG A 272 -2.67 -18.94 3.16
CA ARG A 272 -2.14 -18.98 1.76
C ARG A 272 -3.16 -19.43 0.70
N ASN A 273 -4.15 -20.23 1.10
CA ASN A 273 -5.16 -20.76 0.19
C ASN A 273 -6.38 -19.86 0.06
N ASP A 274 -6.45 -18.78 0.80
CA ASP A 274 -7.58 -17.87 0.76
C ASP A 274 -7.63 -17.15 -0.59
N SER A 275 -8.82 -17.09 -1.17
CA SER A 275 -9.06 -16.27 -2.36
C SER A 275 -9.25 -14.81 -1.96
N LEU A 276 -8.52 -13.93 -2.65
CA LEU A 276 -8.56 -12.49 -2.43
C LEU A 276 -9.54 -11.83 -3.38
N PHE A 277 -10.07 -10.71 -2.94
CA PHE A 277 -10.71 -9.76 -3.84
C PHE A 277 -9.64 -8.95 -4.57
N GLY A 278 -9.77 -8.84 -5.89
CA GLY A 278 -8.91 -8.04 -6.74
C GLY A 278 -9.68 -7.38 -7.88
N THR A 279 -9.19 -6.24 -8.32
CA THR A 279 -9.59 -5.51 -9.53
C THR A 279 -8.38 -5.42 -10.44
N ASN A 280 -8.54 -5.67 -11.72
CA ASN A 280 -7.47 -5.44 -12.69
C ASN A 280 -7.25 -3.92 -12.83
N PRO A 281 -6.04 -3.39 -12.53
CA PRO A 281 -5.79 -1.95 -12.50
C PRO A 281 -5.70 -1.29 -13.89
N ILE A 282 -5.93 -2.02 -14.97
CA ILE A 282 -5.99 -1.50 -16.34
C ILE A 282 -7.40 -1.52 -16.91
N SER A 283 -8.10 -2.66 -16.78
CA SER A 283 -9.50 -2.77 -17.25
C SER A 283 -10.52 -2.26 -16.24
N TRP A 284 -10.13 -2.19 -14.97
CA TRP A 284 -11.01 -1.86 -13.83
C TRP A 284 -12.17 -2.83 -13.64
N THR A 285 -11.97 -4.07 -14.11
CA THR A 285 -12.91 -5.19 -14.02
C THR A 285 -12.35 -6.29 -13.14
N VAL A 286 -13.13 -7.34 -12.94
CA VAL A 286 -12.75 -8.52 -12.12
C VAL A 286 -12.50 -9.76 -13.00
N ASP A 287 -12.21 -9.56 -14.27
CA ASP A 287 -11.85 -10.62 -15.23
C ASP A 287 -10.39 -11.06 -15.07
N ASN A 288 -10.05 -12.20 -15.68
CA ASN A 288 -8.72 -12.83 -15.63
C ASN A 288 -7.97 -12.83 -16.97
N GLU A 289 -8.42 -12.02 -17.93
CA GLU A 289 -7.76 -11.90 -19.21
C GLU A 289 -6.46 -11.09 -19.10
N TRP A 290 -5.43 -11.48 -19.87
CA TRP A 290 -4.21 -10.69 -20.00
C TRP A 290 -4.47 -9.44 -20.83
N ILE A 291 -4.19 -8.28 -20.23
CA ILE A 291 -4.40 -6.97 -20.85
C ILE A 291 -3.04 -6.28 -20.95
N SER A 292 -2.70 -5.78 -22.15
CA SER A 292 -1.53 -4.94 -22.38
C SER A 292 -1.74 -3.56 -21.73
N THR A 293 -0.69 -3.03 -21.13
CA THR A 293 -0.65 -1.67 -20.59
C THR A 293 -0.37 -0.62 -21.65
N GLU A 294 0.03 -1.05 -22.86
CA GLU A 294 0.36 -0.15 -23.96
C GLU A 294 -0.80 0.82 -24.25
N GLN A 295 -0.48 2.11 -24.35
CA GLN A 295 -1.43 3.23 -24.57
C GLN A 295 -2.55 3.39 -23.52
N ARG A 296 -2.51 2.61 -22.43
CA ARG A 296 -3.53 2.63 -21.37
C ARG A 296 -3.00 3.03 -20.00
N ASN A 297 -1.69 3.12 -19.88
CA ASN A 297 -1.05 3.38 -18.61
C ASN A 297 0.25 4.14 -18.79
N SER A 298 0.62 4.90 -17.76
CA SER A 298 1.96 5.47 -17.60
C SER A 298 2.51 4.99 -16.27
N VAL A 299 3.72 4.43 -16.33
CA VAL A 299 4.42 3.97 -15.13
C VAL A 299 5.26 5.11 -14.59
N LEU A 300 5.10 5.40 -13.30
CA LEU A 300 5.86 6.42 -12.63
C LEU A 300 7.27 5.93 -12.31
N ASP A 301 8.27 6.67 -12.76
CA ASP A 301 9.65 6.54 -12.32
C ASP A 301 9.85 7.41 -11.08
N LEU A 302 10.07 6.76 -9.97
CA LEU A 302 10.37 7.38 -8.69
C LEU A 302 11.75 6.92 -8.27
N ASP A 303 12.63 7.85 -7.96
CA ASP A 303 13.89 7.52 -7.31
C ASP A 303 13.58 6.83 -5.98
N ILE A 304 13.65 5.49 -6.02
CA ILE A 304 13.42 4.67 -4.84
C ILE A 304 14.73 4.69 -4.05
N TRP A 305 14.69 5.33 -2.89
CA TRP A 305 15.83 5.37 -2.00
C TRP A 305 16.34 3.98 -1.65
N ASP A 306 17.54 3.93 -1.10
CA ASP A 306 18.22 2.71 -0.69
C ASP A 306 17.27 1.67 -0.05
N GLN A 307 16.91 0.66 -0.82
CA GLN A 307 16.02 -0.46 -0.40
C GLN A 307 16.82 -1.58 0.28
N THR A 308 18.11 -1.37 0.51
CA THR A 308 18.92 -2.30 1.30
C THR A 308 18.48 -2.32 2.76
N ILE A 309 18.88 -3.38 3.48
CA ILE A 309 18.64 -3.48 4.93
C ILE A 309 19.17 -2.24 5.66
N LYS A 310 20.33 -1.69 5.21
CA LYS A 310 20.90 -0.47 5.79
C LYS A 310 19.97 0.73 5.59
N GLY A 311 19.41 0.92 4.40
CA GLY A 311 18.44 1.99 4.12
C GLY A 311 17.16 1.84 4.94
N LEU A 312 16.60 0.61 5.04
CA LEU A 312 15.40 0.34 5.83
C LEU A 312 15.59 0.62 7.33
N THR A 313 16.80 0.40 7.85
CA THR A 313 17.10 0.53 9.29
C THR A 313 17.89 1.79 9.65
N ARG A 314 18.13 2.71 8.70
CA ARG A 314 18.85 3.96 9.00
C ARG A 314 18.08 4.82 10.01
N LYS A 315 18.84 5.62 10.77
CA LYS A 315 18.31 6.43 11.86
C LYS A 315 18.10 7.90 11.50
N GLU A 316 18.80 8.38 10.47
CA GLU A 316 18.76 9.77 10.02
C GLU A 316 18.14 9.84 8.61
N PRO A 317 17.45 10.93 8.25
CA PRO A 317 17.02 11.20 6.89
C PRO A 317 18.17 11.22 5.89
N SER A 318 17.91 11.02 4.62
CA SER A 318 18.93 11.04 3.56
C SER A 318 19.09 12.40 2.90
N ASP A 319 18.13 13.29 3.06
CA ASP A 319 18.06 14.60 2.38
C ASP A 319 18.11 14.50 0.84
N VAL A 320 17.70 13.35 0.29
CA VAL A 320 17.66 13.15 -1.16
C VAL A 320 16.39 13.78 -1.71
N PRO A 321 16.51 14.72 -2.68
CA PRO A 321 15.33 15.33 -3.32
C PRO A 321 14.48 14.28 -4.01
N ILE A 322 13.16 14.37 -3.84
CA ILE A 322 12.20 13.50 -4.52
C ILE A 322 11.95 14.06 -5.91
N ASN A 323 12.23 13.26 -6.93
CA ASN A 323 11.90 13.55 -8.31
C ASN A 323 11.03 12.45 -8.87
N ILE A 324 10.05 12.83 -9.69
CA ILE A 324 9.20 11.90 -10.41
C ILE A 324 9.24 12.17 -11.90
N SER A 325 9.27 11.10 -12.68
CA SER A 325 9.18 11.13 -14.14
C SER A 325 8.35 9.96 -14.62
N LEU A 326 8.17 9.82 -15.92
CA LEU A 326 7.52 8.63 -16.49
C LEU A 326 8.57 7.77 -17.19
N PHE A 327 8.47 6.47 -17.01
CA PHE A 327 9.25 5.54 -17.81
C PHE A 327 8.82 5.59 -19.27
N GLU A 328 9.80 5.67 -20.17
CA GLU A 328 9.56 5.46 -21.59
C GLU A 328 9.38 3.97 -21.89
N ASN A 329 8.47 3.65 -22.83
CA ASN A 329 8.24 2.28 -23.30
C ASN A 329 7.94 1.26 -22.18
N ALA A 330 7.13 1.67 -21.20
CA ALA A 330 6.73 0.86 -20.07
C ALA A 330 5.58 -0.08 -20.46
N ASP A 331 5.83 -1.04 -21.36
CA ASP A 331 4.83 -2.04 -21.75
C ASP A 331 5.02 -3.36 -21.01
N PHE A 332 3.93 -3.82 -20.43
CA PHE A 332 3.80 -5.13 -19.78
C PHE A 332 2.33 -5.57 -19.84
N HIS A 333 2.05 -6.77 -19.38
CA HIS A 333 0.69 -7.30 -19.33
C HIS A 333 0.26 -7.53 -17.89
N VAL A 334 -1.04 -7.38 -17.64
CA VAL A 334 -1.63 -7.60 -16.32
C VAL A 334 -2.92 -8.41 -16.44
N ARG A 335 -3.17 -9.30 -15.49
CA ARG A 335 -4.44 -10.00 -15.30
C ARG A 335 -4.74 -10.18 -13.82
N LEU A 336 -5.95 -10.59 -13.49
CA LEU A 336 -6.21 -11.15 -12.18
C LEU A 336 -5.90 -12.64 -12.19
N SER A 337 -5.09 -13.09 -11.23
CA SER A 337 -4.85 -14.52 -11.01
C SER A 337 -6.11 -15.21 -10.47
N SER A 338 -6.12 -16.54 -10.45
CA SER A 338 -7.18 -17.32 -9.82
C SER A 338 -7.36 -17.02 -8.32
N LYS A 339 -6.30 -16.54 -7.67
CA LYS A 339 -6.30 -16.08 -6.27
C LYS A 339 -6.77 -14.64 -6.09
N GLY A 340 -6.96 -13.86 -7.15
CA GLY A 340 -7.39 -12.46 -7.10
C GLY A 340 -6.24 -11.45 -6.95
N LEU A 341 -5.01 -11.85 -7.27
CA LEU A 341 -3.84 -10.97 -7.32
C LEU A 341 -3.71 -10.32 -8.70
N ALA A 342 -3.21 -9.09 -8.77
CA ALA A 342 -2.83 -8.46 -10.03
C ALA A 342 -1.48 -9.04 -10.47
N GLU A 343 -1.55 -10.08 -11.29
CA GLU A 343 -0.40 -10.77 -11.86
C GLU A 343 0.13 -9.99 -13.06
N VAL A 344 1.42 -9.69 -13.09
CA VAL A 344 2.06 -8.92 -14.17
C VAL A 344 3.17 -9.71 -14.83
N LYS A 345 3.39 -9.48 -16.14
CA LYS A 345 4.50 -10.07 -16.89
C LYS A 345 5.01 -9.15 -17.99
N GLY A 346 6.30 -9.17 -18.22
CA GLY A 346 6.95 -8.40 -19.28
C GLY A 346 8.41 -8.10 -18.97
N ASN A 347 9.21 -7.86 -20.00
CA ASN A 347 10.65 -7.56 -19.83
C ASN A 347 10.89 -6.24 -19.09
N PHE A 348 9.96 -5.31 -19.18
CA PHE A 348 10.01 -4.03 -18.48
C PHE A 348 10.14 -4.20 -16.96
N LEU A 349 9.47 -5.21 -16.40
CA LEU A 349 9.38 -5.46 -14.95
C LEU A 349 10.70 -5.83 -14.30
N LYS A 350 11.70 -6.30 -15.05
CA LYS A 350 13.05 -6.61 -14.53
C LYS A 350 13.74 -5.41 -13.87
N ARG A 351 13.26 -4.20 -14.13
CA ARG A 351 13.74 -2.96 -13.46
C ARG A 351 13.42 -2.93 -11.97
N PHE A 352 12.41 -3.69 -11.55
CA PHE A 352 11.92 -3.71 -10.17
C PHE A 352 12.44 -4.91 -9.36
N ASP A 353 13.32 -5.76 -9.93
CA ASP A 353 13.90 -6.91 -9.22
C ASP A 353 14.57 -6.52 -7.90
N ALA A 354 15.12 -5.31 -7.82
CA ALA A 354 15.79 -4.80 -6.60
C ALA A 354 14.82 -4.35 -5.49
N VAL A 355 13.54 -4.15 -5.82
CA VAL A 355 12.52 -3.67 -4.88
C VAL A 355 11.45 -4.71 -4.58
N GLU A 356 11.63 -5.93 -5.04
CA GLU A 356 10.76 -7.04 -4.71
C GLU A 356 10.77 -7.36 -3.23
N PHE A 357 9.56 -7.53 -2.67
CA PHE A 357 9.35 -7.99 -1.30
C PHE A 357 9.25 -9.53 -1.27
N GLY A 358 10.34 -10.20 -1.59
CA GLY A 358 10.36 -11.64 -1.79
C GLY A 358 9.98 -12.04 -3.23
N LEU A 359 10.15 -13.31 -3.58
CA LEU A 359 10.05 -13.84 -4.95
C LEU A 359 8.77 -13.38 -5.68
N GLY A 360 8.92 -12.36 -6.54
CA GLY A 360 7.86 -11.82 -7.38
C GLY A 360 6.82 -10.95 -6.67
N ASN A 361 7.02 -10.54 -5.43
CA ASN A 361 6.11 -9.63 -4.73
C ASN A 361 6.46 -8.17 -5.05
N LEU A 362 5.66 -7.51 -5.86
CA LEU A 362 5.86 -6.14 -6.33
C LEU A 362 5.11 -5.10 -5.49
N HIS A 363 4.88 -5.40 -4.21
CA HIS A 363 4.14 -4.57 -3.27
C HIS A 363 4.59 -3.11 -3.24
N VAL A 364 5.90 -2.84 -3.28
CA VAL A 364 6.46 -1.49 -3.21
C VAL A 364 6.01 -0.61 -4.39
N VAL A 365 5.76 -1.22 -5.55
CA VAL A 365 5.39 -0.53 -6.79
C VAL A 365 3.92 -0.71 -7.18
N ASP A 366 3.06 -1.17 -6.29
CA ASP A 366 1.62 -1.36 -6.50
C ASP A 366 0.93 -0.13 -7.12
N TYR A 367 1.34 1.07 -6.73
CA TYR A 367 0.81 2.33 -7.27
C TYR A 367 1.58 2.82 -8.49
N SER A 368 2.91 2.88 -8.41
CA SER A 368 3.75 3.48 -9.46
C SER A 368 3.65 2.72 -10.78
N LEU A 369 3.48 1.39 -10.76
CA LEU A 369 3.22 0.59 -11.95
C LEU A 369 1.93 0.98 -12.68
N PHE A 370 0.92 1.48 -11.97
CA PHE A 370 -0.39 1.81 -12.53
C PHE A 370 -0.77 3.28 -12.34
N TRP A 371 0.21 4.14 -12.08
CA TRP A 371 0.00 5.55 -11.75
C TRP A 371 -0.88 6.29 -12.77
N GLY A 372 -0.56 6.16 -14.06
CA GLY A 372 -1.33 6.80 -15.11
C GLY A 372 -2.75 6.25 -15.23
N SER A 373 -2.91 4.93 -15.14
CA SER A 373 -4.23 4.29 -15.14
C SER A 373 -5.09 4.73 -13.97
N ILE A 374 -4.51 4.85 -12.76
CA ILE A 374 -5.20 5.38 -11.58
C ILE A 374 -5.65 6.82 -11.83
N ARG A 375 -4.76 7.68 -12.31
CA ARG A 375 -5.03 9.10 -12.57
C ARG A 375 -6.22 9.28 -13.52
N GLU A 376 -6.24 8.55 -14.63
CA GLU A 376 -7.35 8.58 -15.60
C GLU A 376 -8.66 8.01 -15.02
N ASN A 377 -8.58 6.93 -14.25
CA ASN A 377 -9.76 6.32 -13.65
C ASN A 377 -10.39 7.21 -12.55
N VAL A 378 -9.57 7.89 -11.74
CA VAL A 378 -10.05 8.88 -10.76
C VAL A 378 -10.83 9.99 -11.45
N LYS A 379 -10.30 10.54 -12.56
CA LYS A 379 -10.95 11.56 -13.37
C LYS A 379 -12.27 11.06 -13.97
N LEU A 380 -12.27 9.84 -14.52
CA LEU A 380 -13.48 9.21 -15.09
C LEU A 380 -14.57 9.08 -14.01
N ARG A 381 -14.26 8.50 -12.87
CA ARG A 381 -15.22 8.27 -11.77
C ARG A 381 -15.75 9.57 -11.18
N LEU A 382 -14.91 10.60 -11.04
CA LEU A 382 -15.36 11.92 -10.62
C LEU A 382 -16.39 12.48 -11.59
N ASN A 383 -16.11 12.42 -12.90
CA ASN A 383 -17.03 12.91 -13.91
C ASN A 383 -18.37 12.15 -13.89
N GLU A 384 -18.33 10.82 -13.74
CA GLU A 384 -19.56 10.01 -13.66
C GLU A 384 -20.33 10.27 -12.35
N TYR A 385 -19.65 10.52 -11.26
CA TYR A 385 -20.28 10.92 -10.01
C TYR A 385 -21.02 12.27 -10.16
N LEU A 386 -20.35 13.29 -10.71
CA LEU A 386 -20.93 14.61 -10.90
C LEU A 386 -22.14 14.60 -11.87
N LYS A 387 -22.12 13.79 -12.92
CA LYS A 387 -23.27 13.60 -13.82
C LYS A 387 -24.51 13.03 -13.12
N LYS A 388 -24.34 12.23 -12.08
CA LYS A 388 -25.46 11.64 -11.31
C LYS A 388 -26.05 12.59 -10.28
N GLN A 389 -25.36 13.68 -9.97
CA GLN A 389 -25.84 14.69 -9.03
C GLN A 389 -26.66 15.80 -9.73
N ASN A 390 -26.48 15.95 -11.05
CA ASN A 390 -27.25 16.85 -11.91
C ASN A 390 -28.46 16.12 -12.51
#